data_78d826c0a1a93760fcdd214bd427bbf2
#
_entry.id   78d826c0a1a93760fcdd214bd427bbf2
#
_cell.length_a   1.000
_cell.length_b   1.000
_cell.length_c   1.000
_cell.angle_alpha   90.00
_cell.angle_beta   90.00
_cell.angle_gamma   90.00
#
_symmetry.space_group_name_H-M   'P 1'
#
loop_
_entity.id
_entity.type
_entity.pdbx_description
1 polymer ?
#
loop_
_entity_poly.entity_id
_entity_poly.type
_entity_poly.pdbx_seq_one_letter_code
_entity_poly.pdbx_strand_id
1 'polypeptide(L)'
;MNSVKNTERKTLLLTLLLLWFAALKQPIMASPATDNQHPLQTSSDSLLVQQLRKKGIQFSNNNSVTLLTNGQEKFDDLFKAIEQARSSIHLEYFNFRNDSINKELITRLAKKVKEGVEVRAIFDGFGNASNNRPMRKRHLKEIRKQGIEIYEFKPIEFPWIHDVFNRDHRKIVIIDGKIAYTGGMNVADYYIKGTEVVGEWHDMHCRIEGDAVNTLQKIFLQMWYTVSAQNVHGAKYYRGISNATYVKGLKPDTCDAAGHKMVGIINREPHISQDIIRAFYAKAIDDAQDSIKIINPYFTLGPKIRRALKKAAKRGVKVEIMLSVKSDIPLTPDCGYYNAHKLMKSGCIIWLFEPGFHHTKIILVDGKICTVGSANLNARSLRWDRELNAVIIDKETTKELDTLFESQKKDCFKLTEEKWDEWRTPWQKLKGLLGFLISPFL
;
A
#
# COMPACT_ATOMS: atom_id res chain seq x y z
N MET A 1 36.18 4.94 25.93
CA MET A 1 35.60 5.48 24.69
C MET A 1 34.23 4.86 24.30
N ASN A 2 33.91 3.63 24.64
CA ASN A 2 32.62 3.02 24.27
C ASN A 2 31.41 3.43 25.14
N SER A 3 31.63 3.91 26.36
CA SER A 3 30.56 4.35 27.28
C SER A 3 29.94 5.70 26.88
N VAL A 4 30.77 6.65 26.41
CA VAL A 4 30.30 7.99 26.00
C VAL A 4 29.42 7.93 24.75
N LYS A 5 29.80 7.11 23.75
CA LYS A 5 28.99 6.93 22.52
C LYS A 5 27.60 6.30 22.76
N ASN A 6 27.46 5.51 23.83
CA ASN A 6 26.16 4.89 24.18
C ASN A 6 25.24 5.88 24.90
N THR A 7 25.81 6.83 25.64
CA THR A 7 25.05 7.89 26.33
C THR A 7 24.54 8.93 25.32
N GLU A 8 25.38 9.34 24.36
CA GLU A 8 24.98 10.26 23.29
C GLU A 8 23.88 9.70 22.39
N ARG A 9 23.94 8.39 22.05
CA ARG A 9 22.87 7.72 21.30
C ARG A 9 21.54 7.65 22.07
N LYS A 10 21.58 7.44 23.39
CA LYS A 10 20.39 7.43 24.25
C LYS A 10 19.78 8.83 24.37
N THR A 11 20.61 9.85 24.52
CA THR A 11 20.16 11.25 24.60
C THR A 11 19.57 11.70 23.26
N LEU A 12 20.17 11.33 22.12
CA LEU A 12 19.64 11.62 20.79
C LEU A 12 18.27 10.98 20.55
N LEU A 13 18.08 9.73 21.01
CA LEU A 13 16.78 9.03 20.89
C LEU A 13 15.71 9.69 21.78
N LEU A 14 16.07 10.13 22.98
CA LEU A 14 15.13 10.82 23.88
C LEU A 14 14.77 12.21 23.36
N THR A 15 15.71 12.93 22.78
CA THR A 15 15.50 14.25 22.18
C THR A 15 14.63 14.15 20.92
N LEU A 16 14.82 13.12 20.10
CA LEU A 16 13.97 12.83 18.95
C LEU A 16 12.54 12.47 19.36
N LEU A 17 12.36 11.76 20.48
CA LEU A 17 11.05 11.47 21.08
C LEU A 17 10.37 12.73 21.61
N LEU A 18 11.09 13.65 22.25
CA LEU A 18 10.54 14.90 22.78
C LEU A 18 10.21 15.93 21.69
N LEU A 19 11.00 16.02 20.65
CA LEU A 19 10.70 16.86 19.46
C LEU A 19 9.46 16.31 18.71
N TRP A 20 9.22 15.02 18.79
CA TRP A 20 8.05 14.35 18.22
C TRP A 20 6.73 14.77 18.93
N PHE A 21 6.76 15.02 20.26
CA PHE A 21 5.62 15.53 21.01
C PHE A 21 5.30 17.01 20.75
N ALA A 22 6.28 17.82 20.36
CA ALA A 22 6.09 19.25 20.11
C ALA A 22 5.42 19.56 18.75
N ALA A 23 5.49 18.63 17.78
CA ALA A 23 4.92 18.81 16.44
C ALA A 23 3.39 18.56 16.36
N LEU A 24 2.74 18.21 17.49
CA LEU A 24 1.34 17.77 17.53
C LEU A 24 0.30 18.91 17.66
N LYS A 25 0.71 20.19 17.64
CA LYS A 25 -0.23 21.31 17.77
C LYS A 25 -0.23 22.20 16.53
N GLN A 26 -1.03 21.87 15.54
CA GLN A 26 -1.52 22.84 14.55
C GLN A 26 -3.04 22.69 14.31
N PRO A 27 -3.78 23.80 14.18
CA PRO A 27 -5.23 23.77 14.04
C PRO A 27 -5.69 23.43 12.62
N ILE A 28 -6.84 22.76 12.56
CA ILE A 28 -7.51 22.27 11.35
C ILE A 28 -8.35 23.40 10.75
N MET A 29 -8.13 23.71 9.47
CA MET A 29 -9.09 24.47 8.65
C MET A 29 -9.82 23.51 7.71
N ALA A 30 -11.14 23.56 7.76
CA ALA A 30 -12.04 22.77 6.93
C ALA A 30 -12.39 23.54 5.65
N SER A 31 -12.40 22.88 4.50
CA SER A 31 -12.92 23.41 3.23
C SER A 31 -14.19 22.67 2.83
N PRO A 32 -15.20 23.35 2.26
CA PRO A 32 -16.53 22.80 2.03
C PRO A 32 -16.60 21.88 0.81
N ALA A 33 -17.35 20.79 0.98
CA ALA A 33 -17.69 19.85 -0.09
C ALA A 33 -18.87 20.41 -0.90
N THR A 34 -18.71 20.45 -2.23
CA THR A 34 -19.82 20.68 -3.16
C THR A 34 -20.49 19.37 -3.54
N ASP A 35 -21.76 19.29 -3.24
CA ASP A 35 -22.67 18.17 -3.48
C ASP A 35 -23.20 18.23 -4.93
N ASN A 36 -23.01 17.15 -5.70
CA ASN A 36 -23.77 16.91 -6.93
C ASN A 36 -24.10 15.41 -7.00
N GLN A 37 -25.30 15.09 -6.55
CA GLN A 37 -25.88 13.75 -6.61
C GLN A 37 -26.54 13.50 -7.97
N HIS A 38 -26.22 12.35 -8.59
CA HIS A 38 -27.13 11.65 -9.51
C HIS A 38 -27.19 10.18 -9.17
N PRO A 39 -28.39 9.58 -9.12
CA PRO A 39 -28.57 8.20 -8.72
C PRO A 39 -28.38 7.24 -9.89
N LEU A 40 -27.48 6.27 -9.74
CA LEU A 40 -27.51 5.02 -10.51
C LEU A 40 -27.89 3.91 -9.53
N GLN A 41 -29.17 3.52 -9.59
CA GLN A 41 -29.65 2.30 -8.94
C GLN A 41 -29.16 1.08 -9.71
N THR A 42 -28.34 0.28 -9.07
CA THR A 42 -28.24 -1.16 -9.35
C THR A 42 -28.38 -1.88 -8.01
N SER A 43 -29.19 -2.92 -8.00
CA SER A 43 -29.70 -3.65 -6.82
C SER A 43 -28.68 -4.50 -6.06
N SER A 44 -27.38 -4.22 -6.15
CA SER A 44 -26.31 -5.02 -5.54
C SER A 44 -25.29 -4.22 -4.72
N ASP A 45 -25.47 -2.93 -4.52
CA ASP A 45 -24.51 -2.14 -3.75
C ASP A 45 -24.69 -2.41 -2.25
N SER A 46 -23.70 -3.08 -1.65
CA SER A 46 -23.65 -3.26 -0.20
C SER A 46 -23.65 -1.89 0.51
N LEU A 47 -24.16 -1.82 1.73
CA LEU A 47 -24.11 -0.61 2.57
C LEU A 47 -22.69 -0.03 2.65
N LEU A 48 -21.67 -0.88 2.62
CA LEU A 48 -20.27 -0.49 2.59
C LEU A 48 -19.94 0.35 1.34
N VAL A 49 -20.32 -0.11 0.14
CA VAL A 49 -20.09 0.62 -1.13
C VAL A 49 -20.78 1.97 -1.12
N GLN A 50 -22.05 2.01 -0.71
CA GLN A 50 -22.81 3.25 -0.60
C GLN A 50 -22.14 4.27 0.34
N GLN A 51 -21.67 3.83 1.49
CA GLN A 51 -20.98 4.70 2.44
C GLN A 51 -19.61 5.17 1.92
N LEU A 52 -18.90 4.33 1.19
CA LEU A 52 -17.62 4.70 0.57
C LEU A 52 -17.84 5.71 -0.58
N ARG A 53 -18.89 5.53 -1.37
CA ARG A 53 -19.31 6.51 -2.38
C ARG A 53 -19.63 7.88 -1.76
N LYS A 54 -20.35 7.91 -0.63
CA LYS A 54 -20.59 9.16 0.13
C LYS A 54 -19.31 9.83 0.62
N LYS A 55 -18.22 9.08 0.76
CA LYS A 55 -16.88 9.60 1.08
C LYS A 55 -16.05 9.96 -0.17
N GLY A 56 -16.65 9.97 -1.35
CA GLY A 56 -16.00 10.34 -2.60
C GLY A 56 -15.24 9.20 -3.29
N ILE A 57 -15.31 7.95 -2.80
CA ILE A 57 -14.69 6.82 -3.47
C ILE A 57 -15.58 6.39 -4.64
N GLN A 58 -14.99 6.45 -5.84
CA GLN A 58 -15.67 5.98 -7.05
C GLN A 58 -15.44 4.48 -7.25
N PHE A 59 -16.50 3.75 -7.53
CA PHE A 59 -16.49 2.34 -7.91
C PHE A 59 -16.97 2.21 -9.35
N SER A 60 -16.28 1.41 -10.15
CA SER A 60 -16.69 1.01 -11.50
C SER A 60 -16.83 -0.51 -11.59
N ASN A 61 -17.67 -1.00 -12.51
CA ASN A 61 -18.06 -2.40 -12.61
C ASN A 61 -17.49 -3.13 -13.84
N ASN A 62 -16.73 -2.43 -14.67
CA ASN A 62 -16.21 -2.94 -15.95
C ASN A 62 -14.70 -3.20 -15.91
N ASN A 63 -14.20 -3.72 -14.78
CA ASN A 63 -12.78 -3.97 -14.64
C ASN A 63 -12.45 -5.45 -14.72
N SER A 64 -11.24 -5.77 -15.19
CA SER A 64 -10.57 -7.02 -14.90
C SER A 64 -9.48 -6.79 -13.85
N VAL A 65 -9.21 -7.82 -13.06
CA VAL A 65 -8.16 -7.83 -12.04
C VAL A 65 -7.42 -9.15 -12.14
N THR A 66 -6.11 -9.08 -12.31
CA THR A 66 -5.20 -10.23 -12.24
C THR A 66 -4.33 -10.07 -11.01
N LEU A 67 -4.33 -11.07 -10.14
CA LEU A 67 -3.47 -11.10 -8.96
C LEU A 67 -2.05 -11.51 -9.37
N LEU A 68 -1.04 -10.87 -8.78
CA LEU A 68 0.38 -11.13 -8.98
C LEU A 68 0.95 -11.44 -7.60
N THR A 69 1.15 -12.73 -7.33
CA THR A 69 1.32 -13.26 -5.98
C THR A 69 2.77 -13.27 -5.51
N ASN A 70 3.70 -12.93 -6.40
CA ASN A 70 5.13 -12.85 -6.10
C ASN A 70 5.85 -11.87 -7.04
N GLY A 71 7.13 -11.60 -6.75
CA GLY A 71 7.92 -10.65 -7.53
C GLY A 71 8.19 -11.10 -8.95
N GLN A 72 8.37 -12.41 -9.20
CA GLN A 72 8.61 -12.93 -10.55
C GLN A 72 7.41 -12.68 -11.46
N GLU A 73 6.21 -13.08 -11.03
CA GLU A 73 4.96 -12.83 -11.75
C GLU A 73 4.75 -11.35 -12.03
N LYS A 74 4.96 -10.51 -11.00
CA LYS A 74 4.78 -9.06 -11.13
C LYS A 74 5.73 -8.45 -12.17
N PHE A 75 7.00 -8.80 -12.15
CA PHE A 75 7.97 -8.19 -13.08
C PHE A 75 7.84 -8.77 -14.49
N ASP A 76 7.55 -10.05 -14.65
CA ASP A 76 7.32 -10.66 -15.96
C ASP A 76 6.10 -10.05 -16.66
N ASP A 77 4.99 -9.88 -15.96
CA ASP A 77 3.78 -9.25 -16.49
C ASP A 77 4.01 -7.77 -16.80
N LEU A 78 4.61 -7.02 -15.87
CA LEU A 78 4.93 -5.61 -16.04
C LEU A 78 5.85 -5.36 -17.24
N PHE A 79 6.89 -6.19 -17.43
CA PHE A 79 7.83 -6.02 -18.52
C PHE A 79 7.18 -6.31 -19.88
N LYS A 80 6.32 -7.32 -19.97
CA LYS A 80 5.49 -7.57 -21.16
C LYS A 80 4.60 -6.38 -21.50
N ALA A 81 3.94 -5.81 -20.49
CA ALA A 81 3.09 -4.62 -20.69
C ALA A 81 3.89 -3.38 -21.11
N ILE A 82 5.08 -3.16 -20.54
CA ILE A 82 6.01 -2.09 -20.97
C ILE A 82 6.41 -2.27 -22.43
N GLU A 83 6.75 -3.47 -22.86
CA GLU A 83 7.12 -3.74 -24.27
C GLU A 83 5.99 -3.40 -25.26
N GLN A 84 4.75 -3.56 -24.83
CA GLN A 84 3.56 -3.29 -25.65
C GLN A 84 3.12 -1.82 -25.62
N ALA A 85 3.67 -1.00 -24.74
CA ALA A 85 3.31 0.40 -24.59
C ALA A 85 3.49 1.21 -25.89
N ARG A 86 2.55 2.14 -26.15
CA ARG A 86 2.51 2.93 -27.39
C ARG A 86 2.49 4.45 -27.16
N SER A 87 2.05 4.89 -25.99
CA SER A 87 1.79 6.31 -25.72
C SER A 87 2.50 6.81 -24.48
N SER A 88 2.25 6.19 -23.30
CA SER A 88 2.79 6.69 -22.05
C SER A 88 3.02 5.58 -21.03
N ILE A 89 4.05 5.72 -20.21
CA ILE A 89 4.34 4.88 -19.06
C ILE A 89 4.58 5.78 -17.86
N HIS A 90 3.75 5.66 -16.85
CA HIS A 90 3.83 6.42 -15.60
C HIS A 90 4.13 5.48 -14.43
N LEU A 91 5.13 5.81 -13.61
CA LEU A 91 5.55 4.98 -12.49
C LEU A 91 5.66 5.83 -11.22
N GLU A 92 5.06 5.36 -10.14
CA GLU A 92 5.15 5.94 -8.80
C GLU A 92 5.47 4.84 -7.81
N TYR A 93 6.60 4.96 -7.10
CA TYR A 93 7.03 3.96 -6.14
C TYR A 93 7.62 4.61 -4.88
N PHE A 94 7.49 3.95 -3.74
CA PHE A 94 8.21 4.35 -2.55
C PHE A 94 9.73 4.16 -2.71
N ASN A 95 10.15 3.09 -3.42
CA ASN A 95 11.55 2.74 -3.55
C ASN A 95 11.88 2.21 -4.96
N PHE A 96 12.86 2.84 -5.61
CA PHE A 96 13.59 2.31 -6.75
C PHE A 96 14.99 1.92 -6.27
N ARG A 97 15.22 0.65 -5.99
CA ARG A 97 16.53 0.19 -5.54
C ARG A 97 17.50 0.09 -6.71
N ASN A 98 18.75 0.53 -6.52
CA ASN A 98 19.78 0.43 -7.56
C ASN A 98 20.36 -0.99 -7.63
N ASP A 99 19.60 -1.91 -8.19
CA ASP A 99 19.91 -3.34 -8.35
C ASP A 99 19.57 -3.85 -9.76
N SER A 100 19.61 -5.18 -9.98
CA SER A 100 19.46 -5.76 -11.31
C SER A 100 18.09 -5.55 -11.92
N ILE A 101 17.02 -5.73 -11.15
CA ILE A 101 15.66 -5.57 -11.67
C ILE A 101 15.35 -4.11 -12.05
N ASN A 102 15.87 -3.16 -11.28
CA ASN A 102 15.72 -1.75 -11.62
C ASN A 102 16.52 -1.37 -12.87
N LYS A 103 17.74 -1.90 -13.03
CA LYS A 103 18.53 -1.66 -14.25
C LYS A 103 17.81 -2.21 -15.49
N GLU A 104 17.22 -3.38 -15.37
CA GLU A 104 16.43 -3.97 -16.44
C GLU A 104 15.19 -3.12 -16.77
N LEU A 105 14.46 -2.68 -15.75
CA LEU A 105 13.33 -1.75 -15.91
C LEU A 105 13.76 -0.48 -16.67
N ILE A 106 14.81 0.20 -16.21
CA ILE A 106 15.31 1.43 -16.85
C ILE A 106 15.73 1.16 -18.31
N THR A 107 16.36 0.04 -18.60
CA THR A 107 16.75 -0.32 -19.97
C THR A 107 15.54 -0.46 -20.89
N ARG A 108 14.46 -1.14 -20.43
CA ARG A 108 13.20 -1.27 -21.18
C ARG A 108 12.50 0.07 -21.37
N LEU A 109 12.44 0.88 -20.31
CA LEU A 109 11.87 2.23 -20.38
C LEU A 109 12.63 3.13 -21.38
N ALA A 110 13.95 3.11 -21.36
CA ALA A 110 14.78 3.85 -22.30
C ALA A 110 14.56 3.42 -23.76
N LYS A 111 14.36 2.11 -24.00
CA LYS A 111 13.96 1.61 -25.32
C LYS A 111 12.61 2.21 -25.74
N LYS A 112 11.62 2.25 -24.86
CA LYS A 112 10.29 2.81 -25.15
C LYS A 112 10.35 4.33 -25.42
N VAL A 113 11.20 5.08 -24.71
CA VAL A 113 11.44 6.51 -25.02
C VAL A 113 11.95 6.68 -26.45
N LYS A 114 12.90 5.84 -26.91
CA LYS A 114 13.39 5.88 -28.30
C LYS A 114 12.29 5.55 -29.33
N GLU A 115 11.28 4.80 -28.93
CA GLU A 115 10.09 4.49 -29.72
C GLU A 115 9.01 5.59 -29.67
N GLY A 116 9.27 6.72 -28.96
CA GLY A 116 8.37 7.87 -28.84
C GLY A 116 7.36 7.78 -27.69
N VAL A 117 7.51 6.81 -26.77
CA VAL A 117 6.64 6.68 -25.61
C VAL A 117 7.06 7.66 -24.52
N GLU A 118 6.13 8.39 -23.94
CA GLU A 118 6.38 9.29 -22.81
C GLU A 118 6.57 8.51 -21.52
N VAL A 119 7.71 8.68 -20.86
CA VAL A 119 8.03 7.95 -19.61
C VAL A 119 8.24 8.91 -18.46
N ARG A 120 7.41 8.79 -17.42
CA ARG A 120 7.46 9.61 -16.20
C ARG A 120 7.54 8.71 -14.97
N ALA A 121 8.47 9.01 -14.07
CA ALA A 121 8.68 8.24 -12.85
C ALA A 121 8.80 9.14 -11.62
N ILE A 122 8.20 8.69 -10.52
CA ILE A 122 8.29 9.34 -9.20
C ILE A 122 8.75 8.30 -8.18
N PHE A 123 9.62 8.69 -7.27
CA PHE A 123 9.96 7.88 -6.11
C PHE A 123 10.10 8.72 -4.85
N ASP A 124 9.94 8.09 -3.70
CA ASP A 124 9.99 8.78 -2.41
C ASP A 124 11.42 8.95 -1.90
N GLY A 125 11.78 10.15 -1.44
CA GLY A 125 13.12 10.45 -0.95
C GLY A 125 13.49 9.69 0.32
N PHE A 126 12.55 9.46 1.25
CA PHE A 126 12.80 8.64 2.44
C PHE A 126 12.94 7.17 2.08
N GLY A 127 12.06 6.65 1.20
CA GLY A 127 12.16 5.29 0.68
C GLY A 127 13.50 5.05 -0.01
N ASN A 128 14.00 6.04 -0.75
CA ASN A 128 15.31 5.98 -1.37
C ASN A 128 16.45 6.03 -0.33
N ALA A 129 16.43 6.97 0.60
CA ALA A 129 17.49 7.15 1.59
C ALA A 129 17.60 6.00 2.59
N SER A 130 16.48 5.34 2.91
CA SER A 130 16.41 4.24 3.90
C SER A 130 16.90 2.90 3.36
N ASN A 131 17.07 2.74 2.05
CA ASN A 131 17.52 1.48 1.48
C ASN A 131 19.06 1.40 1.37
N ASN A 132 19.60 0.17 1.35
CA ASN A 132 21.05 -0.06 1.30
C ASN A 132 21.68 0.08 -0.10
N ARG A 133 20.87 0.31 -1.15
CA ARG A 133 21.30 0.57 -2.53
C ARG A 133 20.51 1.74 -3.13
N PRO A 134 20.66 2.98 -2.60
CA PRO A 134 19.86 4.12 -3.03
C PRO A 134 20.23 4.59 -4.44
N MET A 135 19.26 5.15 -5.11
CA MET A 135 19.48 5.94 -6.32
C MET A 135 20.19 7.24 -5.94
N ARG A 136 21.40 7.45 -6.47
CA ARG A 136 22.20 8.66 -6.23
C ARG A 136 21.99 9.67 -7.36
N LYS A 137 22.30 10.94 -7.13
CA LYS A 137 22.21 12.03 -8.13
C LYS A 137 22.84 11.65 -9.49
N ARG A 138 24.00 10.94 -9.49
CA ARG A 138 24.65 10.46 -10.71
C ARG A 138 23.78 9.46 -11.50
N HIS A 139 23.10 8.54 -10.80
CA HIS A 139 22.22 7.56 -11.45
C HIS A 139 21.01 8.25 -12.08
N LEU A 140 20.39 9.20 -11.37
CA LEU A 140 19.27 9.99 -11.88
C LEU A 140 19.67 10.82 -13.10
N LYS A 141 20.90 11.38 -13.11
CA LYS A 141 21.43 12.11 -14.27
C LYS A 141 21.52 11.20 -15.50
N GLU A 142 22.04 9.98 -15.35
CA GLU A 142 22.14 9.01 -16.45
C GLU A 142 20.78 8.52 -16.96
N ILE A 143 19.80 8.34 -16.05
CA ILE A 143 18.43 7.99 -16.43
C ILE A 143 17.78 9.13 -17.24
N ARG A 144 17.92 10.36 -16.77
CA ARG A 144 17.37 11.55 -17.49
C ARG A 144 18.00 11.77 -18.86
N LYS A 145 19.29 11.47 -19.05
CA LYS A 145 19.95 11.50 -20.38
C LYS A 145 19.33 10.52 -21.39
N GLN A 146 18.67 9.48 -20.89
CA GLN A 146 17.95 8.52 -21.74
C GLN A 146 16.52 8.98 -22.09
N GLY A 147 16.15 10.20 -21.69
CA GLY A 147 14.83 10.79 -21.96
C GLY A 147 13.74 10.38 -20.99
N ILE A 148 14.06 9.68 -19.91
CA ILE A 148 13.12 9.34 -18.85
C ILE A 148 13.00 10.52 -17.89
N GLU A 149 11.80 11.06 -17.73
CA GLU A 149 11.52 12.08 -16.72
C GLU A 149 11.36 11.41 -15.35
N ILE A 150 12.31 11.63 -14.44
CA ILE A 150 12.29 11.01 -13.09
C ILE A 150 12.51 12.06 -12.00
N TYR A 151 11.62 12.06 -11.00
CA TYR A 151 11.64 13.00 -9.88
C TYR A 151 11.60 12.27 -8.54
N GLU A 152 12.29 12.86 -7.56
CA GLU A 152 12.31 12.42 -6.17
C GLU A 152 11.34 13.26 -5.36
N PHE A 153 10.35 12.62 -4.73
CA PHE A 153 9.41 13.30 -3.84
C PHE A 153 10.04 13.55 -2.48
N LYS A 154 10.08 14.80 -2.07
CA LYS A 154 10.64 15.26 -0.78
C LYS A 154 12.01 14.60 -0.49
N PRO A 155 13.08 14.94 -1.21
CA PRO A 155 14.43 14.47 -0.89
C PRO A 155 14.75 14.72 0.58
N ILE A 156 15.46 13.79 1.23
CA ILE A 156 15.93 13.99 2.61
C ILE A 156 17.20 14.83 2.55
N GLU A 157 17.11 16.06 3.02
CA GLU A 157 18.23 17.02 3.06
C GLU A 157 18.49 17.46 4.50
N PHE A 158 19.73 17.28 4.96
CA PHE A 158 20.16 17.76 6.27
C PHE A 158 20.18 19.32 6.27
N PRO A 159 19.69 20.01 7.32
CA PRO A 159 19.21 19.50 8.62
C PRO A 159 17.68 19.22 8.68
N TRP A 160 16.95 19.20 7.56
CA TRP A 160 15.49 19.15 7.49
C TRP A 160 14.95 17.73 7.69
N ILE A 161 15.13 17.18 8.90
CA ILE A 161 14.63 15.83 9.26
C ILE A 161 13.11 15.78 9.49
N HIS A 162 12.40 16.93 9.51
CA HIS A 162 10.94 16.97 9.68
C HIS A 162 10.18 16.32 8.51
N ASP A 163 10.82 16.18 7.36
CA ASP A 163 10.24 15.54 6.18
C ASP A 163 10.22 14.00 6.22
N VAL A 164 10.49 13.36 7.37
CA VAL A 164 10.35 11.90 7.52
C VAL A 164 8.88 11.44 7.56
N PHE A 165 7.93 12.36 7.74
CA PHE A 165 6.49 12.11 7.72
C PHE A 165 5.84 12.53 6.40
N ASN A 166 4.58 12.11 6.20
CA ASN A 166 3.81 12.41 5.00
C ASN A 166 4.52 11.94 3.71
N ARG A 167 5.10 10.73 3.78
CA ARG A 167 5.82 10.11 2.68
C ARG A 167 4.86 9.52 1.65
N ASP A 168 5.37 9.27 0.46
CA ASP A 168 4.61 8.60 -0.59
C ASP A 168 4.91 7.10 -0.60
N HIS A 169 4.02 6.33 0.03
CA HIS A 169 4.17 4.88 0.12
C HIS A 169 3.33 4.13 -0.94
N ARG A 170 2.71 4.84 -1.88
CA ARG A 170 1.97 4.23 -3.00
C ARG A 170 2.89 3.51 -3.98
N LYS A 171 2.34 2.56 -4.70
CA LYS A 171 2.98 1.87 -5.82
C LYS A 171 1.97 1.85 -6.94
N ILE A 172 2.23 2.63 -7.97
CA ILE A 172 1.32 2.80 -9.11
C ILE A 172 2.15 2.72 -10.40
N VAL A 173 1.70 1.91 -11.34
CA VAL A 173 2.17 2.00 -12.73
C VAL A 173 0.95 2.14 -13.61
N ILE A 174 0.99 3.03 -14.60
CA ILE A 174 -0.05 3.15 -15.62
C ILE A 174 0.61 3.08 -16.99
N ILE A 175 0.07 2.26 -17.88
CA ILE A 175 0.56 2.08 -19.25
C ILE A 175 -0.57 2.43 -20.20
N ASP A 176 -0.34 3.43 -21.07
CA ASP A 176 -1.24 3.92 -22.10
C ASP A 176 -2.63 4.33 -21.60
N GLY A 177 -2.78 4.63 -20.31
CA GLY A 177 -4.07 4.86 -19.65
C GLY A 177 -5.02 3.66 -19.67
N LYS A 178 -4.54 2.46 -19.98
CA LYS A 178 -5.34 1.24 -20.19
C LYS A 178 -5.09 0.16 -19.17
N ILE A 179 -3.83 0.01 -18.75
CA ILE A 179 -3.38 -0.99 -17.78
C ILE A 179 -2.81 -0.26 -16.58
N ALA A 180 -3.16 -0.69 -15.38
CA ALA A 180 -2.56 -0.19 -14.16
C ALA A 180 -2.09 -1.33 -13.26
N TYR A 181 -1.06 -1.06 -12.45
CA TYR A 181 -0.54 -1.94 -11.41
C TYR A 181 -0.56 -1.21 -10.08
N THR A 182 -0.96 -1.92 -9.02
CA THR A 182 -0.85 -1.45 -7.64
C THR A 182 -0.71 -2.61 -6.66
N GLY A 183 -0.18 -2.34 -5.46
CA GLY A 183 0.03 -3.37 -4.44
C GLY A 183 1.14 -3.03 -3.45
N GLY A 184 1.75 -4.05 -2.84
CA GLY A 184 2.80 -3.89 -1.83
C GLY A 184 4.22 -3.76 -2.38
N MET A 185 4.50 -4.30 -3.58
CA MET A 185 5.85 -4.46 -4.11
C MET A 185 6.45 -3.18 -4.68
N ASN A 186 7.67 -2.85 -4.28
CA ASN A 186 8.51 -1.82 -4.90
C ASN A 186 9.31 -2.38 -6.10
N VAL A 187 10.33 -1.63 -6.55
CA VAL A 187 11.28 -2.09 -7.58
C VAL A 187 12.58 -2.50 -6.88
N ALA A 188 12.72 -3.79 -6.61
CA ALA A 188 13.90 -4.36 -5.97
C ALA A 188 14.03 -5.87 -6.21
N ASP A 189 15.28 -6.34 -6.30
CA ASP A 189 15.61 -7.76 -6.51
C ASP A 189 15.07 -8.68 -5.43
N TYR A 190 14.94 -8.19 -4.19
CA TYR A 190 14.53 -9.03 -3.06
C TYR A 190 13.08 -9.54 -3.14
N TYR A 191 12.23 -8.93 -3.96
CA TYR A 191 10.89 -9.46 -4.23
C TYR A 191 10.92 -10.78 -5.00
N ILE A 192 12.03 -11.06 -5.72
CA ILE A 192 12.25 -12.29 -6.46
C ILE A 192 13.18 -13.24 -5.70
N LYS A 193 14.29 -12.71 -5.19
CA LYS A 193 15.40 -13.49 -4.61
C LYS A 193 15.37 -13.63 -3.11
N GLY A 194 14.46 -12.91 -2.42
CA GLY A 194 14.50 -12.78 -0.97
C GLY A 194 15.73 -12.00 -0.46
N THR A 195 16.02 -12.15 0.83
CA THR A 195 17.21 -11.57 1.48
C THR A 195 17.86 -12.59 2.42
N GLU A 196 19.14 -12.42 2.73
CA GLU A 196 19.85 -13.26 3.71
C GLU A 196 19.23 -13.17 5.12
N VAL A 197 18.63 -12.02 5.47
CA VAL A 197 18.08 -11.75 6.80
C VAL A 197 16.74 -12.45 7.02
N VAL A 198 15.84 -12.38 6.05
CA VAL A 198 14.47 -12.88 6.21
C VAL A 198 14.16 -14.12 5.36
N GLY A 199 15.04 -14.49 4.43
CA GLY A 199 14.81 -15.58 3.48
C GLY A 199 13.89 -15.10 2.35
N GLU A 200 12.89 -15.92 2.00
CA GLU A 200 11.92 -15.60 0.96
C GLU A 200 11.11 -14.34 1.30
N TRP A 201 10.76 -13.58 0.26
CA TRP A 201 9.96 -12.37 0.38
C TRP A 201 8.63 -12.55 -0.35
N HIS A 202 7.56 -12.66 0.42
CA HIS A 202 6.20 -12.79 -0.10
C HIS A 202 5.50 -11.43 -0.08
N ASP A 203 4.93 -11.02 -1.20
CA ASP A 203 4.12 -9.79 -1.30
C ASP A 203 3.08 -9.93 -2.41
N MET A 204 2.12 -9.03 -2.47
CA MET A 204 1.00 -9.04 -3.39
C MET A 204 0.97 -7.77 -4.24
N HIS A 205 0.68 -7.95 -5.52
CA HIS A 205 0.35 -6.88 -6.47
C HIS A 205 -0.88 -7.27 -7.27
N CYS A 206 -1.49 -6.33 -7.95
CA CYS A 206 -2.50 -6.63 -8.95
C CYS A 206 -2.33 -5.76 -10.19
N ARG A 207 -2.66 -6.35 -11.34
CA ARG A 207 -2.89 -5.67 -12.60
C ARG A 207 -4.39 -5.40 -12.71
N ILE A 208 -4.74 -4.18 -13.12
CA ILE A 208 -6.12 -3.72 -13.29
C ILE A 208 -6.27 -3.17 -14.70
N GLU A 209 -7.32 -3.58 -15.39
CA GLU A 209 -7.77 -2.98 -16.65
C GLU A 209 -9.23 -2.56 -16.49
N GLY A 210 -9.63 -1.48 -17.12
CA GLY A 210 -10.98 -0.92 -16.99
C GLY A 210 -10.99 0.49 -16.42
N ASP A 211 -12.15 0.96 -15.99
CA ASP A 211 -12.34 2.38 -15.60
C ASP A 211 -11.60 2.76 -14.31
N ALA A 212 -11.29 1.81 -13.44
CA ALA A 212 -10.50 2.08 -12.24
C ALA A 212 -9.08 2.61 -12.58
N VAL A 213 -8.57 2.31 -13.79
CA VAL A 213 -7.29 2.84 -14.30
C VAL A 213 -7.33 4.37 -14.36
N ASN A 214 -8.47 4.97 -14.76
CA ASN A 214 -8.62 6.41 -14.85
C ASN A 214 -8.45 7.11 -13.49
N THR A 215 -8.90 6.45 -12.41
CA THR A 215 -8.69 6.95 -11.04
C THR A 215 -7.21 6.92 -10.65
N LEU A 216 -6.51 5.83 -10.96
CA LEU A 216 -5.07 5.70 -10.70
C LEU A 216 -4.26 6.72 -11.53
N GLN A 217 -4.64 6.92 -12.79
CA GLN A 217 -4.02 7.92 -13.65
C GLN A 217 -4.17 9.33 -13.11
N LYS A 218 -5.36 9.70 -12.63
CA LYS A 218 -5.62 11.01 -11.99
C LYS A 218 -4.74 11.21 -10.75
N ILE A 219 -4.63 10.19 -9.90
CA ILE A 219 -3.78 10.23 -8.70
C ILE A 219 -2.32 10.46 -9.07
N PHE A 220 -1.81 9.71 -10.06
CA PHE A 220 -0.44 9.88 -10.54
C PHE A 220 -0.21 11.30 -11.09
N LEU A 221 -1.07 11.82 -11.95
CA LEU A 221 -0.89 13.15 -12.55
C LEU A 221 -0.96 14.28 -11.52
N GLN A 222 -1.77 14.14 -10.47
CA GLN A 222 -1.77 15.07 -9.34
C GLN A 222 -0.43 15.04 -8.58
N MET A 223 0.11 13.85 -8.37
CA MET A 223 1.42 13.70 -7.73
C MET A 223 2.55 14.20 -8.63
N TRP A 224 2.47 13.93 -9.94
CA TRP A 224 3.41 14.47 -10.93
C TRP A 224 3.47 16.01 -10.89
N TYR A 225 2.32 16.67 -10.88
CA TYR A 225 2.26 18.12 -10.73
C TYR A 225 2.93 18.60 -9.44
N THR A 226 2.70 17.87 -8.33
CA THR A 226 3.30 18.20 -7.03
C THR A 226 4.83 18.17 -7.04
N VAL A 227 5.45 17.23 -7.77
CA VAL A 227 6.92 17.04 -7.77
C VAL A 227 7.63 17.80 -8.89
N SER A 228 6.97 18.03 -10.02
CA SER A 228 7.59 18.60 -11.24
C SER A 228 7.12 20.01 -11.56
N ALA A 229 6.00 20.45 -10.99
CA ALA A 229 5.24 21.65 -11.38
C ALA A 229 4.74 21.63 -12.85
N GLN A 230 4.86 20.50 -13.54
CA GLN A 230 4.39 20.34 -14.92
C GLN A 230 2.92 19.92 -14.93
N ASN A 231 2.06 20.72 -15.56
CA ASN A 231 0.64 20.39 -15.73
C ASN A 231 0.45 19.45 -16.93
N VAL A 232 0.63 18.14 -16.71
CA VAL A 232 0.41 17.10 -17.70
C VAL A 232 -1.06 16.71 -17.73
N HIS A 233 -1.72 16.90 -18.87
CA HIS A 233 -3.15 16.65 -19.05
C HIS A 233 -3.50 16.23 -20.48
N GLY A 234 -4.71 15.71 -20.69
CA GLY A 234 -5.24 15.34 -22.01
C GLY A 234 -5.90 13.97 -22.02
N ALA A 235 -6.83 13.81 -22.96
CA ALA A 235 -7.62 12.57 -23.12
C ALA A 235 -6.76 11.33 -23.37
N LYS A 236 -5.59 11.51 -24.01
CA LYS A 236 -4.66 10.39 -24.33
C LYS A 236 -4.19 9.57 -23.12
N TYR A 237 -4.27 10.14 -21.91
CA TYR A 237 -3.87 9.47 -20.68
C TYR A 237 -5.00 8.67 -20.03
N TYR A 238 -6.21 8.75 -20.55
CA TYR A 238 -7.40 8.16 -19.95
C TYR A 238 -8.09 7.18 -20.88
N ARG A 239 -8.50 6.05 -20.34
CA ARG A 239 -9.26 5.06 -21.07
C ARG A 239 -10.64 5.58 -21.41
N GLY A 240 -11.06 5.45 -22.69
CA GLY A 240 -12.40 5.74 -23.17
C GLY A 240 -12.84 7.19 -23.05
N ILE A 241 -11.91 8.12 -22.97
CA ILE A 241 -12.20 9.56 -22.91
C ILE A 241 -11.73 10.21 -24.21
N SER A 242 -12.70 10.73 -24.99
CA SER A 242 -12.39 11.57 -26.13
C SER A 242 -11.93 12.97 -25.70
N ASN A 243 -11.28 13.72 -26.58
CA ASN A 243 -10.90 15.10 -26.30
C ASN A 243 -12.14 15.96 -25.95
N ALA A 244 -13.27 15.76 -26.60
CA ALA A 244 -14.51 16.48 -26.33
C ALA A 244 -15.06 16.16 -24.92
N THR A 245 -15.03 14.88 -24.51
CA THR A 245 -15.46 14.43 -23.19
C THR A 245 -14.50 14.91 -22.11
N TYR A 246 -13.19 14.91 -22.37
CA TYR A 246 -12.17 15.39 -21.45
C TYR A 246 -12.36 16.87 -21.08
N VAL A 247 -12.58 17.72 -22.07
CA VAL A 247 -12.80 19.17 -21.86
C VAL A 247 -14.05 19.44 -21.02
N LYS A 248 -15.11 18.65 -21.20
CA LYS A 248 -16.34 18.77 -20.41
C LYS A 248 -16.30 18.16 -19.03
N GLY A 249 -15.21 17.46 -18.66
CA GLY A 249 -15.08 16.76 -17.38
C GLY A 249 -16.10 15.63 -17.19
N LEU A 250 -16.62 15.08 -18.27
CA LEU A 250 -17.69 14.09 -18.27
C LEU A 250 -17.15 12.66 -18.07
N LYS A 251 -18.08 11.72 -17.81
CA LYS A 251 -17.78 10.29 -17.72
C LYS A 251 -17.22 9.77 -19.04
N PRO A 252 -16.43 8.67 -19.00
CA PRO A 252 -15.92 8.04 -20.21
C PRO A 252 -17.05 7.78 -21.21
N ASP A 253 -16.79 8.02 -22.49
CA ASP A 253 -17.59 7.46 -23.57
C ASP A 253 -17.58 5.93 -23.40
N THR A 254 -18.60 5.24 -23.89
CA THR A 254 -18.73 3.79 -23.73
C THR A 254 -17.43 3.07 -24.11
N CYS A 255 -16.72 2.56 -23.12
CA CYS A 255 -15.58 1.68 -23.37
C CYS A 255 -16.06 0.25 -23.46
N ASP A 256 -15.44 -0.55 -24.30
CA ASP A 256 -15.56 -2.00 -24.21
C ASP A 256 -15.22 -2.43 -22.79
N ALA A 257 -16.08 -3.23 -22.15
CA ALA A 257 -15.84 -3.71 -20.82
C ALA A 257 -14.55 -4.55 -20.80
N ALA A 258 -13.59 -4.19 -19.93
CA ALA A 258 -12.39 -4.99 -19.72
C ALA A 258 -12.72 -6.27 -18.92
N GLY A 259 -13.86 -6.27 -18.21
CA GLY A 259 -14.35 -7.34 -17.36
C GLY A 259 -15.62 -6.89 -16.62
N HIS A 260 -15.99 -7.61 -15.58
CA HIS A 260 -17.22 -7.36 -14.81
C HIS A 260 -16.96 -7.13 -13.31
N LYS A 261 -15.70 -7.01 -12.90
CA LYS A 261 -15.35 -6.85 -11.49
C LYS A 261 -15.60 -5.42 -11.02
N MET A 262 -16.21 -5.27 -9.84
CA MET A 262 -16.37 -3.97 -9.20
C MET A 262 -15.08 -3.62 -8.46
N VAL A 263 -14.47 -2.49 -8.85
CA VAL A 263 -13.22 -1.99 -8.25
C VAL A 263 -13.39 -0.54 -7.80
N GLY A 264 -12.97 -0.26 -6.58
CA GLY A 264 -12.85 1.07 -6.01
C GLY A 264 -11.42 1.37 -5.58
N ILE A 265 -10.92 2.55 -5.87
CA ILE A 265 -9.58 2.99 -5.46
C ILE A 265 -9.69 3.90 -4.25
N ILE A 266 -9.14 3.45 -3.12
CA ILE A 266 -9.06 4.26 -1.91
C ILE A 266 -7.67 4.90 -1.87
N ASN A 267 -7.63 6.21 -2.06
CA ASN A 267 -6.42 7.00 -1.99
C ASN A 267 -6.39 7.83 -0.70
N ARG A 268 -5.43 7.54 0.16
CA ARG A 268 -5.18 8.34 1.34
C ARG A 268 -4.12 9.40 1.05
N GLU A 269 -4.49 10.66 1.28
CA GLU A 269 -3.58 11.79 1.24
C GLU A 269 -3.59 12.57 2.55
N PRO A 270 -2.42 12.97 3.07
CA PRO A 270 -2.34 13.88 4.21
C PRO A 270 -3.15 15.16 3.95
N HIS A 271 -3.90 15.60 4.96
CA HIS A 271 -4.73 16.82 4.93
C HIS A 271 -5.98 16.80 4.03
N ILE A 272 -6.12 15.81 3.11
CA ILE A 272 -7.27 15.73 2.18
C ILE A 272 -8.19 14.57 2.56
N SER A 273 -7.67 13.35 2.62
CA SER A 273 -8.45 12.12 2.87
C SER A 273 -7.87 11.29 4.03
N GLN A 274 -7.52 11.97 5.12
CA GLN A 274 -6.68 11.45 6.21
C GLN A 274 -7.13 10.10 6.79
N ASP A 275 -8.44 9.91 6.94
CA ASP A 275 -9.00 8.75 7.64
C ASP A 275 -9.63 7.71 6.71
N ILE A 276 -9.53 7.89 5.39
CA ILE A 276 -10.33 7.12 4.43
C ILE A 276 -10.06 5.61 4.52
N ILE A 277 -8.79 5.18 4.53
CA ILE A 277 -8.40 3.76 4.62
C ILE A 277 -8.77 3.20 5.99
N ARG A 278 -8.50 3.95 7.06
CA ARG A 278 -8.85 3.54 8.43
C ARG A 278 -10.35 3.40 8.62
N ALA A 279 -11.14 4.30 8.02
CA ALA A 279 -12.60 4.25 8.06
C ALA A 279 -13.12 3.05 7.26
N PHE A 280 -12.53 2.77 6.10
CA PHE A 280 -12.84 1.59 5.30
C PHE A 280 -12.59 0.29 6.10
N TYR A 281 -11.38 0.09 6.62
CA TYR A 281 -11.05 -1.11 7.39
C TYR A 281 -11.97 -1.29 8.59
N ALA A 282 -12.20 -0.23 9.37
CA ALA A 282 -13.09 -0.31 10.54
C ALA A 282 -14.50 -0.72 10.12
N LYS A 283 -15.04 -0.13 9.05
CA LYS A 283 -16.39 -0.41 8.58
C LYS A 283 -16.51 -1.81 7.97
N ALA A 284 -15.56 -2.24 7.15
CA ALA A 284 -15.55 -3.58 6.58
C ALA A 284 -15.50 -4.67 7.66
N ILE A 285 -14.73 -4.44 8.73
CA ILE A 285 -14.65 -5.33 9.88
C ILE A 285 -15.94 -5.29 10.73
N ASP A 286 -16.53 -4.11 10.93
CA ASP A 286 -17.78 -3.97 11.69
C ASP A 286 -18.98 -4.57 10.96
N ASP A 287 -19.01 -4.55 9.61
CA ASP A 287 -20.08 -5.12 8.79
C ASP A 287 -19.93 -6.62 8.53
N ALA A 288 -18.75 -7.20 8.74
CA ALA A 288 -18.50 -8.62 8.51
C ALA A 288 -19.47 -9.51 9.28
N GLN A 289 -20.01 -10.54 8.60
CA GLN A 289 -20.97 -11.49 9.15
C GLN A 289 -20.35 -12.88 9.35
N ASP A 290 -19.51 -13.33 8.42
CA ASP A 290 -19.02 -14.71 8.37
C ASP A 290 -17.52 -14.80 8.71
N SER A 291 -16.67 -14.08 7.98
CA SER A 291 -15.23 -14.25 8.09
C SER A 291 -14.42 -12.99 7.76
N ILE A 292 -13.28 -12.86 8.42
CA ILE A 292 -12.26 -11.87 8.12
C ILE A 292 -10.92 -12.59 8.10
N LYS A 293 -10.16 -12.43 6.99
CA LYS A 293 -8.76 -12.88 6.88
C LYS A 293 -7.85 -11.71 6.59
N ILE A 294 -6.74 -11.62 7.29
CA ILE A 294 -5.78 -10.51 7.18
C ILE A 294 -4.37 -11.07 7.05
N ILE A 295 -3.61 -10.57 6.08
CA ILE A 295 -2.14 -10.67 6.05
C ILE A 295 -1.59 -9.26 6.10
N ASN A 296 -0.69 -8.98 7.03
CA ASN A 296 -0.07 -7.66 7.13
C ASN A 296 1.28 -7.72 7.88
N PRO A 297 2.38 -7.14 7.32
CA PRO A 297 3.72 -7.26 7.91
C PRO A 297 3.90 -6.44 9.20
N TYR A 298 3.31 -5.25 9.25
CA TYR A 298 3.53 -4.29 10.35
C TYR A 298 2.24 -4.07 11.12
N PHE A 299 1.96 -4.98 12.04
CA PHE A 299 0.68 -5.12 12.73
C PHE A 299 0.64 -4.33 14.06
N THR A 300 0.97 -3.02 14.00
CA THR A 300 0.94 -2.14 15.17
C THR A 300 -0.39 -1.38 15.23
N LEU A 301 -1.46 -2.11 15.50
CA LEU A 301 -2.84 -1.64 15.39
C LEU A 301 -3.19 -0.45 16.28
N GLY A 302 -3.76 0.57 15.67
CA GLY A 302 -4.44 1.64 16.41
C GLY A 302 -5.72 1.14 17.13
N PRO A 303 -6.20 1.88 18.15
CA PRO A 303 -7.32 1.44 18.99
C PRO A 303 -8.63 1.17 18.23
N LYS A 304 -8.90 1.90 17.13
CA LYS A 304 -10.12 1.76 16.33
C LYS A 304 -10.21 0.39 15.66
N ILE A 305 -9.18 0.01 14.92
CA ILE A 305 -9.14 -1.28 14.19
C ILE A 305 -9.08 -2.45 15.19
N ARG A 306 -8.27 -2.34 16.24
CA ARG A 306 -8.18 -3.37 17.27
C ARG A 306 -9.53 -3.62 17.95
N ARG A 307 -10.30 -2.57 18.28
CA ARG A 307 -11.65 -2.71 18.85
C ARG A 307 -12.62 -3.34 17.86
N ALA A 308 -12.58 -2.97 16.59
CA ALA A 308 -13.42 -3.55 15.55
C ALA A 308 -13.18 -5.07 15.44
N LEU A 309 -11.91 -5.52 15.33
CA LEU A 309 -11.57 -6.96 15.27
C LEU A 309 -12.04 -7.74 16.49
N LYS A 310 -11.84 -7.18 17.70
CA LYS A 310 -12.36 -7.79 18.93
C LYS A 310 -13.88 -7.92 18.96
N LYS A 311 -14.59 -6.91 18.48
CA LYS A 311 -16.05 -6.93 18.40
C LYS A 311 -16.52 -7.96 17.35
N ALA A 312 -15.86 -8.04 16.20
CA ALA A 312 -16.17 -9.02 15.16
C ALA A 312 -16.02 -10.46 15.71
N ALA A 313 -14.91 -10.80 16.35
CA ALA A 313 -14.71 -12.11 16.97
C ALA A 313 -15.76 -12.40 18.05
N LYS A 314 -16.14 -11.42 18.88
CA LYS A 314 -17.21 -11.59 19.88
C LYS A 314 -18.60 -11.78 19.29
N ARG A 315 -18.86 -11.30 18.05
CA ARG A 315 -20.11 -11.56 17.31
C ARG A 315 -20.14 -12.95 16.70
N GLY A 316 -19.06 -13.72 16.77
CA GLY A 316 -18.95 -15.04 16.14
C GLY A 316 -18.33 -15.03 14.74
N VAL A 317 -17.90 -13.87 14.24
CA VAL A 317 -17.17 -13.78 12.97
C VAL A 317 -15.84 -14.48 13.10
N LYS A 318 -15.49 -15.36 12.16
CA LYS A 318 -14.20 -16.06 12.13
C LYS A 318 -13.10 -15.10 11.70
N VAL A 319 -12.31 -14.58 12.64
CA VAL A 319 -11.21 -13.66 12.39
C VAL A 319 -9.88 -14.39 12.38
N GLU A 320 -9.24 -14.48 11.23
CA GLU A 320 -7.93 -15.11 11.04
C GLU A 320 -6.89 -14.06 10.61
N ILE A 321 -5.73 -14.03 11.26
CA ILE A 321 -4.66 -13.07 11.01
C ILE A 321 -3.36 -13.82 10.84
N MET A 322 -2.67 -13.58 9.72
CA MET A 322 -1.36 -14.16 9.42
C MET A 322 -0.28 -13.09 9.52
N LEU A 323 0.75 -13.35 10.30
CA LEU A 323 1.93 -12.50 10.48
C LEU A 323 3.18 -13.34 10.26
N SER A 324 4.31 -12.70 9.90
CA SER A 324 5.59 -13.42 9.80
C SER A 324 6.32 -13.51 11.14
N VAL A 325 7.01 -14.62 11.35
CA VAL A 325 7.98 -14.78 12.46
C VAL A 325 9.22 -13.91 12.20
N LYS A 326 9.64 -13.80 10.95
CA LYS A 326 10.78 -12.97 10.52
C LYS A 326 10.32 -11.56 10.14
N SER A 327 11.20 -10.58 10.25
CA SER A 327 10.93 -9.19 9.87
C SER A 327 12.21 -8.50 9.42
N ASP A 328 12.03 -7.55 8.51
CA ASP A 328 13.07 -6.65 8.01
C ASP A 328 13.32 -5.44 8.95
N ILE A 329 12.48 -5.26 9.97
CA ILE A 329 12.58 -4.18 10.96
C ILE A 329 12.73 -4.78 12.37
N PRO A 330 13.77 -4.40 13.15
CA PRO A 330 14.08 -5.10 14.41
C PRO A 330 13.14 -4.81 15.60
N LEU A 331 12.42 -3.67 15.63
CA LEU A 331 11.62 -3.26 16.81
C LEU A 331 10.10 -3.42 16.63
N THR A 332 9.60 -3.25 15.43
CA THR A 332 8.16 -3.26 15.11
C THR A 332 7.48 -4.63 15.35
N PRO A 333 8.15 -5.77 15.11
CA PRO A 333 7.54 -7.09 15.27
C PRO A 333 7.04 -7.36 16.68
N ASP A 334 7.81 -7.01 17.73
CA ASP A 334 7.43 -7.28 19.12
C ASP A 334 6.10 -6.63 19.50
N CYS A 335 5.87 -5.40 19.01
CA CYS A 335 4.58 -4.71 19.15
C CYS A 335 3.46 -5.43 18.38
N GLY A 336 3.74 -5.86 17.15
CA GLY A 336 2.80 -6.60 16.30
C GLY A 336 2.36 -7.90 16.95
N TYR A 337 3.30 -8.69 17.46
CA TYR A 337 3.03 -9.96 18.15
C TYR A 337 2.26 -9.76 19.46
N TYR A 338 2.55 -8.68 20.21
CA TYR A 338 1.78 -8.34 21.40
C TYR A 338 0.33 -7.96 21.06
N ASN A 339 0.10 -7.21 19.99
CA ASN A 339 -1.25 -6.95 19.47
C ASN A 339 -1.97 -8.25 19.08
N ALA A 340 -1.29 -9.15 18.38
CA ALA A 340 -1.82 -10.45 17.97
C ALA A 340 -2.22 -11.30 19.17
N HIS A 341 -1.36 -11.39 20.20
CA HIS A 341 -1.65 -12.09 21.46
C HIS A 341 -2.90 -11.53 22.16
N LYS A 342 -3.06 -10.19 22.20
CA LYS A 342 -4.26 -9.55 22.76
C LYS A 342 -5.54 -9.82 21.94
N LEU A 343 -5.42 -10.00 20.63
CA LEU A 343 -6.54 -10.38 19.77
C LEU A 343 -6.87 -11.86 19.90
N MET A 344 -5.88 -12.73 20.01
CA MET A 344 -6.05 -14.17 20.27
C MET A 344 -6.87 -14.39 21.54
N LYS A 345 -6.55 -13.71 22.65
CA LYS A 345 -7.36 -13.71 23.89
C LYS A 345 -8.80 -13.20 23.72
N SER A 346 -9.11 -12.61 22.59
CA SER A 346 -10.46 -12.10 22.28
C SER A 346 -11.19 -12.96 21.25
N GLY A 347 -10.63 -14.15 20.91
CA GLY A 347 -11.21 -15.12 20.00
C GLY A 347 -10.72 -15.04 18.55
N CYS A 348 -9.77 -14.15 18.22
CA CYS A 348 -9.14 -14.17 16.91
C CYS A 348 -8.14 -15.33 16.78
N ILE A 349 -8.03 -15.92 15.60
CA ILE A 349 -7.07 -16.97 15.27
C ILE A 349 -5.84 -16.30 14.65
N ILE A 350 -4.66 -16.58 15.21
CA ILE A 350 -3.40 -16.02 14.77
C ILE A 350 -2.53 -17.11 14.18
N TRP A 351 -2.05 -16.89 12.97
CA TRP A 351 -1.12 -17.74 12.24
C TRP A 351 0.23 -17.04 12.13
N LEU A 352 1.33 -17.73 12.43
CA LEU A 352 2.69 -17.19 12.37
C LEU A 352 3.47 -17.94 11.30
N PHE A 353 3.71 -17.25 10.18
CA PHE A 353 4.39 -17.76 8.99
C PHE A 353 5.90 -17.82 9.21
N GLU A 354 6.52 -19.01 9.03
CA GLU A 354 7.90 -19.29 9.38
C GLU A 354 8.91 -19.16 8.23
N PRO A 355 8.61 -19.57 6.98
CA PRO A 355 9.65 -19.72 5.95
C PRO A 355 10.37 -18.43 5.59
N GLY A 356 9.65 -17.32 5.54
CA GLY A 356 10.17 -16.04 5.07
C GLY A 356 9.49 -14.83 5.67
N PHE A 357 9.55 -13.71 4.96
CA PHE A 357 8.87 -12.47 5.35
C PHE A 357 7.63 -12.22 4.48
N HIS A 358 6.47 -12.24 5.11
CA HIS A 358 5.21 -11.99 4.43
C HIS A 358 4.87 -10.51 4.44
N HIS A 359 5.29 -9.80 3.41
CA HIS A 359 5.10 -8.36 3.29
C HIS A 359 3.75 -7.98 2.65
N THR A 360 2.87 -8.94 2.39
CA THR A 360 1.53 -8.75 1.81
C THR A 360 0.62 -7.90 2.70
N LYS A 361 -0.20 -7.07 2.08
CA LYS A 361 -1.19 -6.21 2.74
C LYS A 361 -2.56 -6.44 2.11
N ILE A 362 -3.27 -7.44 2.64
CA ILE A 362 -4.61 -7.81 2.19
C ILE A 362 -5.57 -7.95 3.37
N ILE A 363 -6.82 -7.69 3.10
CA ILE A 363 -7.96 -8.09 3.93
C ILE A 363 -9.00 -8.74 3.04
N LEU A 364 -9.56 -9.85 3.49
CA LEU A 364 -10.69 -10.53 2.87
C LEU A 364 -11.87 -10.49 3.86
N VAL A 365 -13.06 -10.21 3.35
CA VAL A 365 -14.28 -10.14 4.17
C VAL A 365 -15.40 -10.94 3.49
N ASP A 366 -15.97 -11.88 4.24
CA ASP A 366 -17.15 -12.69 3.89
C ASP A 366 -17.07 -13.37 2.51
N GLY A 367 -15.87 -13.70 2.02
CA GLY A 367 -15.67 -14.31 0.70
C GLY A 367 -16.15 -13.46 -0.48
N LYS A 368 -16.35 -12.16 -0.30
CA LYS A 368 -16.94 -11.24 -1.31
C LYS A 368 -16.09 -10.01 -1.59
N ILE A 369 -15.36 -9.54 -0.59
CA ILE A 369 -14.60 -8.30 -0.65
C ILE A 369 -13.15 -8.61 -0.32
N CYS A 370 -12.23 -8.10 -1.13
CA CYS A 370 -10.81 -8.15 -0.81
C CYS A 370 -10.12 -6.82 -1.14
N THR A 371 -8.94 -6.61 -0.56
CA THR A 371 -8.09 -5.46 -0.90
C THR A 371 -6.70 -5.91 -1.27
N VAL A 372 -6.12 -5.22 -2.25
CA VAL A 372 -4.69 -5.29 -2.57
C VAL A 372 -4.15 -3.87 -2.60
N GLY A 373 -3.09 -3.58 -1.84
CA GLY A 373 -2.58 -2.21 -1.79
C GLY A 373 -1.30 -2.03 -1.02
N SER A 374 -1.00 -0.78 -0.73
CA SER A 374 0.24 -0.39 -0.05
C SER A 374 0.10 -0.24 1.47
N ALA A 375 -1.13 -0.09 1.98
CA ALA A 375 -1.37 0.32 3.36
C ALA A 375 -1.11 -0.77 4.39
N ASN A 376 -0.19 -0.51 5.29
CA ASN A 376 0.02 -1.33 6.48
C ASN A 376 -1.01 -1.01 7.57
N LEU A 377 -1.27 -1.99 8.45
CA LEU A 377 -2.14 -1.80 9.61
C LEU A 377 -1.37 -1.19 10.80
N ASN A 378 -0.72 -0.06 10.54
CA ASN A 378 0.01 0.73 11.54
C ASN A 378 -0.41 2.20 11.50
N ALA A 379 0.06 2.99 12.48
CA ALA A 379 -0.30 4.41 12.54
C ALA A 379 0.32 5.20 11.40
N ARG A 380 1.52 4.82 10.96
CA ARG A 380 2.23 5.50 9.87
C ARG A 380 1.41 5.46 8.58
N SER A 381 1.01 4.29 8.11
CA SER A 381 0.18 4.13 6.91
C SER A 381 -1.23 4.72 7.06
N LEU A 382 -1.85 4.57 8.25
CA LEU A 382 -3.25 4.97 8.43
C LEU A 382 -3.45 6.44 8.83
N ARG A 383 -2.35 7.19 9.12
CA ARG A 383 -2.44 8.58 9.60
C ARG A 383 -1.50 9.57 8.93
N TRP A 384 -0.34 9.11 8.44
CA TRP A 384 0.74 10.00 8.02
C TRP A 384 1.04 9.93 6.54
N ASP A 385 1.35 8.73 6.01
CA ASP A 385 1.85 8.57 4.66
C ASP A 385 0.73 8.58 3.61
N ARG A 386 1.06 8.86 2.37
CA ARG A 386 0.19 8.60 1.22
C ARG A 386 0.14 7.11 0.98
N GLU A 387 -1.06 6.58 0.89
CA GLU A 387 -1.32 5.15 0.71
C GLU A 387 -2.45 4.93 -0.29
N LEU A 388 -2.44 3.77 -0.91
CA LEU A 388 -3.46 3.40 -1.88
C LEU A 388 -3.83 1.93 -1.75
N ASN A 389 -5.14 1.64 -1.74
CA ASN A 389 -5.66 0.29 -1.82
C ASN A 389 -6.70 0.18 -2.94
N ALA A 390 -6.58 -0.84 -3.77
CA ALA A 390 -7.67 -1.32 -4.60
C ALA A 390 -8.60 -2.16 -3.72
N VAL A 391 -9.88 -1.79 -3.68
CA VAL A 391 -10.96 -2.57 -3.06
C VAL A 391 -11.68 -3.29 -4.19
N ILE A 392 -11.64 -4.60 -4.15
CA ILE A 392 -12.21 -5.47 -5.18
C ILE A 392 -13.40 -6.18 -4.57
N ILE A 393 -14.57 -5.99 -5.17
CA ILE A 393 -15.82 -6.64 -4.76
C ILE A 393 -16.15 -7.66 -5.83
N ASP A 394 -15.60 -8.84 -5.63
CA ASP A 394 -15.71 -9.97 -6.56
C ASP A 394 -15.42 -11.28 -5.82
N LYS A 395 -16.34 -12.23 -5.95
CA LYS A 395 -16.23 -13.53 -5.25
C LYS A 395 -15.07 -14.38 -5.78
N GLU A 396 -14.81 -14.35 -7.08
CA GLU A 396 -13.75 -15.16 -7.70
C GLU A 396 -12.38 -14.69 -7.23
N THR A 397 -12.11 -13.38 -7.33
CA THR A 397 -10.85 -12.80 -6.85
C THR A 397 -10.66 -13.01 -5.34
N THR A 398 -11.74 -12.86 -4.55
CA THR A 398 -11.67 -13.10 -3.10
C THR A 398 -11.41 -14.58 -2.80
N LYS A 399 -12.00 -15.52 -3.55
CA LYS A 399 -11.75 -16.97 -3.42
C LYS A 399 -10.31 -17.33 -3.80
N GLU A 400 -9.73 -16.69 -4.83
CA GLU A 400 -8.33 -16.91 -5.22
C GLU A 400 -7.38 -16.52 -4.08
N LEU A 401 -7.58 -15.34 -3.47
CA LEU A 401 -6.82 -14.90 -2.30
C LEU A 401 -7.09 -15.76 -1.06
N ASP A 402 -8.31 -16.25 -0.88
CA ASP A 402 -8.66 -17.17 0.20
C ASP A 402 -7.92 -18.49 0.05
N THR A 403 -7.87 -19.04 -1.15
CA THR A 403 -7.11 -20.26 -1.47
C THR A 403 -5.63 -20.08 -1.17
N LEU A 404 -5.05 -18.93 -1.55
CA LEU A 404 -3.67 -18.60 -1.22
C LEU A 404 -3.45 -18.55 0.30
N PHE A 405 -4.32 -17.86 1.04
CA PHE A 405 -4.25 -17.79 2.49
C PHE A 405 -4.29 -19.18 3.14
N GLU A 406 -5.23 -20.04 2.71
CA GLU A 406 -5.35 -21.41 3.23
C GLU A 406 -4.13 -22.28 2.89
N SER A 407 -3.58 -22.14 1.67
CA SER A 407 -2.38 -22.89 1.26
C SER A 407 -1.16 -22.54 2.10
N GLN A 408 -1.03 -21.27 2.53
CA GLN A 408 0.10 -20.79 3.33
C GLN A 408 0.00 -21.17 4.81
N LYS A 409 -1.17 -21.58 5.30
CA LYS A 409 -1.32 -22.04 6.69
C LYS A 409 -0.48 -23.27 7.03
N LYS A 410 -0.16 -24.12 6.06
CA LYS A 410 0.72 -25.28 6.25
C LYS A 410 2.12 -24.89 6.71
N ASP A 411 2.55 -23.67 6.36
CA ASP A 411 3.86 -23.10 6.67
C ASP A 411 3.79 -22.19 7.91
N CYS A 412 2.71 -22.27 8.68
CA CYS A 412 2.46 -21.48 9.88
C CYS A 412 2.27 -22.35 11.11
N PHE A 413 2.66 -21.85 12.25
CA PHE A 413 2.11 -22.37 13.50
C PHE A 413 0.97 -21.47 13.99
N LYS A 414 -0.03 -22.09 14.64
CA LYS A 414 -1.12 -21.37 15.30
C LYS A 414 -0.66 -20.87 16.66
N LEU A 415 -0.84 -19.58 16.94
CA LEU A 415 -0.50 -19.00 18.22
C LEU A 415 -1.51 -19.45 19.29
N THR A 416 -1.03 -20.06 20.37
CA THR A 416 -1.75 -20.37 21.60
C THR A 416 -1.06 -19.71 22.78
N GLU A 417 -1.62 -19.81 24.01
CA GLU A 417 -0.95 -19.28 25.21
C GLU A 417 0.37 -20.03 25.47
N GLU A 418 0.36 -21.36 25.33
CA GLU A 418 1.53 -22.21 25.51
C GLU A 418 2.63 -21.80 24.50
N LYS A 419 2.26 -21.69 23.21
CA LYS A 419 3.19 -21.25 22.16
C LYS A 419 3.70 -19.82 22.37
N TRP A 420 2.87 -18.91 22.88
CA TRP A 420 3.29 -17.56 23.24
C TRP A 420 4.36 -17.58 24.33
N ASP A 421 4.18 -18.40 25.36
CA ASP A 421 5.10 -18.50 26.49
C ASP A 421 6.42 -19.20 26.13
N GLU A 422 6.38 -20.20 25.27
CA GLU A 422 7.56 -20.88 24.71
C GLU A 422 8.36 -19.96 23.78
N TRP A 423 7.66 -19.27 22.86
CA TRP A 423 8.28 -18.53 21.77
C TRP A 423 8.85 -17.18 22.19
N ARG A 424 8.24 -16.51 23.20
CA ARG A 424 8.60 -15.13 23.58
C ARG A 424 9.25 -15.05 24.96
N THR A 425 10.48 -14.52 24.99
CA THR A 425 11.17 -14.25 26.26
C THR A 425 10.46 -13.12 27.04
N PRO A 426 10.65 -13.05 28.40
CA PRO A 426 10.09 -11.94 29.19
C PRO A 426 10.48 -10.55 28.68
N TRP A 427 11.72 -10.41 28.19
CA TRP A 427 12.20 -9.15 27.61
C TRP A 427 11.49 -8.78 26.31
N GLN A 428 11.23 -9.75 25.43
CA GLN A 428 10.47 -9.53 24.21
C GLN A 428 9.00 -9.19 24.50
N LYS A 429 8.39 -9.83 25.51
CA LYS A 429 7.03 -9.49 25.99
C LYS A 429 6.98 -8.07 26.52
N LEU A 430 7.98 -7.62 27.30
CA LEU A 430 8.08 -6.25 27.80
C LEU A 430 8.25 -5.24 26.65
N LYS A 431 9.14 -5.52 25.68
CA LYS A 431 9.28 -4.66 24.48
C LYS A 431 7.96 -4.57 23.70
N GLY A 432 7.27 -5.68 23.55
CA GLY A 432 5.96 -5.73 22.91
C GLY A 432 4.91 -4.88 23.64
N LEU A 433 4.87 -4.95 24.97
CA LEU A 433 3.99 -4.12 25.81
C LEU A 433 4.30 -2.62 25.65
N LEU A 434 5.57 -2.23 25.72
CA LEU A 434 6.00 -0.84 25.54
C LEU A 434 5.63 -0.33 24.14
N GLY A 435 5.95 -1.11 23.08
CA GLY A 435 5.53 -0.81 21.71
C GLY A 435 4.02 -0.71 21.57
N PHE A 436 3.24 -1.57 22.23
CA PHE A 436 1.78 -1.51 22.24
C PHE A 436 1.25 -0.22 22.86
N LEU A 437 1.84 0.27 23.95
CA LEU A 437 1.42 1.53 24.57
C LEU A 437 1.64 2.74 23.67
N ILE A 438 2.71 2.72 22.86
CA ILE A 438 3.03 3.79 21.91
C ILE A 438 2.49 3.51 20.50
N SER A 439 1.80 2.39 20.26
CA SER A 439 1.28 2.00 18.93
C SER A 439 0.39 3.03 18.23
N PRO A 440 -0.33 3.94 18.91
CA PRO A 440 -1.04 5.03 18.22
C PRO A 440 -0.13 6.00 17.45
N PHE A 441 1.17 5.88 17.67
CA PHE A 441 2.21 6.75 17.11
C PHE A 441 3.23 6.01 16.22
N LEU A 442 3.17 4.68 16.14
CA LEU A 442 4.06 3.82 15.34
C LEU A 442 3.52 3.54 13.94
#